data_09e833126d28830fddb0a900ac6138cb
#
_entry.id   09e833126d28830fddb0a900ac6138cb
#
_cell.length_a   1.000
_cell.length_b   1.000
_cell.length_c   1.000
_cell.angle_alpha   90.00
_cell.angle_beta   90.00
_cell.angle_gamma   90.00
#
_symmetry.space_group_name_H-M   'P 1'
#
loop_
_entity.id
_entity.type
_entity.pdbx_description
1 polymer ?
#
loop_
_entity_poly.entity_id
_entity_poly.type
_entity_poly.pdbx_seq_one_letter_code
_entity_poly.pdbx_strand_id
1 'polypeptide(L)'
;EDYIKPMTFPRNGKSVAVIGAGPSGLVAANRLNRMGYGVTVFDKNEAAGGLLRYGIPNFKLSKNIIDRRLDILIEEGIRFVYNTVVEASSLPEGFDAYVLATGTPEARDLKNVPGRELKGVHLALELLSQQNRVLSGAEYSKDERVTCKGKDVLVIGGGDTGSDCIGTAHRQGCKSVTQIE
;
A
#
# COMPACT_ATOMS: atom_id res chain seq x y z
N GLU A 1 -21.49 -5.38 17.14
CA GLU A 1 -20.39 -4.38 17.19
C GLU A 1 -20.88 -3.08 16.61
N ASP A 2 -20.87 -2.01 17.41
CA ASP A 2 -21.23 -0.67 16.95
C ASP A 2 -20.11 -0.11 16.07
N TYR A 3 -20.26 -0.30 14.78
CA TYR A 3 -19.36 0.28 13.79
C TYR A 3 -19.51 1.80 13.73
N ILE A 4 -18.41 2.49 13.43
CA ILE A 4 -18.44 3.91 13.11
C ILE A 4 -19.39 4.09 11.92
N LYS A 5 -20.47 4.86 12.12
CA LYS A 5 -21.42 5.19 11.06
C LYS A 5 -20.89 6.37 10.25
N PRO A 6 -21.16 6.38 8.93
CA PRO A 6 -20.87 7.55 8.09
C PRO A 6 -21.55 8.81 8.63
N MET A 7 -20.86 9.93 8.53
CA MET A 7 -21.35 11.22 8.99
C MET A 7 -21.41 12.23 7.85
N THR A 8 -22.39 13.11 7.87
CA THR A 8 -22.47 14.21 6.91
C THR A 8 -21.91 15.49 7.54
N PHE A 9 -21.07 16.19 6.80
CA PHE A 9 -20.42 17.43 7.25
C PHE A 9 -20.85 18.61 6.35
N PRO A 10 -21.19 19.80 6.94
CA PRO A 10 -21.44 21.01 6.17
C PRO A 10 -20.25 21.36 5.26
N ARG A 11 -20.50 21.68 4.00
CA ARG A 11 -19.45 22.01 3.04
C ARG A 11 -19.09 23.50 3.08
N ASN A 12 -17.80 23.79 3.03
CA ASN A 12 -17.27 25.16 3.04
C ASN A 12 -17.03 25.74 1.63
N GLY A 13 -17.36 24.98 0.57
CA GLY A 13 -17.23 25.38 -0.82
C GLY A 13 -15.81 25.24 -1.40
N LYS A 14 -14.84 24.81 -0.61
CA LYS A 14 -13.44 24.60 -1.06
C LYS A 14 -13.14 23.13 -1.27
N SER A 15 -12.19 22.85 -2.17
CA SER A 15 -11.78 21.53 -2.58
C SER A 15 -10.28 21.26 -2.38
N VAL A 16 -9.93 20.04 -1.99
CA VAL A 16 -8.54 19.63 -1.76
C VAL A 16 -8.25 18.31 -2.49
N ALA A 17 -7.15 18.29 -3.22
CA ALA A 17 -6.59 17.06 -3.77
C ALA A 17 -5.59 16.45 -2.78
N VAL A 18 -5.73 15.16 -2.49
CA VAL A 18 -4.76 14.38 -1.69
C VAL A 18 -4.06 13.41 -2.63
N ILE A 19 -2.74 13.50 -2.72
CA ILE A 19 -1.92 12.68 -3.60
C ILE A 19 -1.32 11.54 -2.81
N GLY A 20 -1.84 10.35 -3.01
CA GLY A 20 -1.50 9.13 -2.29
C GLY A 20 -2.60 8.70 -1.31
N ALA A 21 -3.12 7.48 -1.49
CA ALA A 21 -4.14 6.85 -0.66
C ALA A 21 -3.56 5.88 0.38
N GLY A 22 -2.32 6.11 0.82
CA GLY A 22 -1.72 5.42 1.97
C GLY A 22 -2.29 5.91 3.31
N PRO A 23 -1.80 5.40 4.45
CA PRO A 23 -2.30 5.77 5.79
C PRO A 23 -2.36 7.29 6.01
N SER A 24 -1.30 8.00 5.65
CA SER A 24 -1.21 9.47 5.79
C SER A 24 -2.26 10.18 4.97
N GLY A 25 -2.42 9.79 3.70
CA GLY A 25 -3.40 10.38 2.80
C GLY A 25 -4.83 10.13 3.25
N LEU A 26 -5.14 8.91 3.70
CA LEU A 26 -6.47 8.56 4.22
C LEU A 26 -6.82 9.35 5.48
N VAL A 27 -5.86 9.54 6.39
CA VAL A 27 -6.07 10.36 7.59
C VAL A 27 -6.27 11.83 7.23
N ALA A 28 -5.45 12.37 6.33
CA ALA A 28 -5.59 13.75 5.85
C ALA A 28 -6.95 13.96 5.18
N ALA A 29 -7.33 13.06 4.27
CA ALA A 29 -8.62 13.11 3.58
C ALA A 29 -9.81 13.11 4.55
N ASN A 30 -9.78 12.18 5.54
CA ASN A 30 -10.82 12.11 6.56
C ASN A 30 -10.92 13.41 7.38
N ARG A 31 -9.79 13.96 7.82
CA ARG A 31 -9.75 15.21 8.59
C ARG A 31 -10.29 16.40 7.80
N LEU A 32 -9.82 16.56 6.57
CA LEU A 32 -10.28 17.63 5.67
C LEU A 32 -11.78 17.52 5.36
N ASN A 33 -12.26 16.30 5.09
CA ASN A 33 -13.69 16.07 4.85
C ASN A 33 -14.54 16.48 6.06
N ARG A 34 -14.11 16.15 7.28
CA ARG A 34 -14.77 16.55 8.53
C ARG A 34 -14.75 18.07 8.77
N MET A 35 -13.76 18.77 8.21
CA MET A 35 -13.68 20.24 8.23
C MET A 35 -14.54 20.92 7.12
N GLY A 36 -15.26 20.12 6.33
CA GLY A 36 -16.18 20.61 5.30
C GLY A 36 -15.56 20.78 3.91
N TYR A 37 -14.30 20.41 3.70
CA TYR A 37 -13.70 20.46 2.37
C TYR A 37 -14.25 19.35 1.46
N GLY A 38 -14.40 19.64 0.17
CA GLY A 38 -14.55 18.62 -0.86
C GLY A 38 -13.20 17.92 -1.09
N VAL A 39 -13.12 16.62 -0.83
CA VAL A 39 -11.83 15.91 -0.91
C VAL A 39 -11.85 14.89 -2.03
N THR A 40 -10.80 14.92 -2.87
CA THR A 40 -10.50 13.87 -3.87
C THR A 40 -9.11 13.32 -3.61
N VAL A 41 -9.02 12.01 -3.47
CA VAL A 41 -7.77 11.28 -3.25
C VAL A 41 -7.35 10.60 -4.54
N PHE A 42 -6.12 10.84 -4.99
CA PHE A 42 -5.53 10.22 -6.18
C PHE A 42 -4.48 9.19 -5.74
N ASP A 43 -4.51 8.01 -6.34
CA ASP A 43 -3.48 6.98 -6.12
C ASP A 43 -3.09 6.29 -7.41
N LYS A 44 -1.80 5.95 -7.54
CA LYS A 44 -1.24 5.22 -8.68
C LYS A 44 -1.66 3.75 -8.72
N ASN A 45 -2.04 3.19 -7.59
CA ASN A 45 -2.48 1.80 -7.49
C ASN A 45 -3.97 1.66 -7.78
N GLU A 46 -4.39 0.43 -7.98
CA GLU A 46 -5.76 0.03 -8.26
C GLU A 46 -6.71 0.15 -7.05
N ALA A 47 -6.16 0.29 -5.82
CA ALA A 47 -6.95 0.45 -4.61
C ALA A 47 -6.20 1.25 -3.53
N ALA A 48 -6.95 1.89 -2.64
CA ALA A 48 -6.40 2.62 -1.51
C ALA A 48 -5.87 1.68 -0.41
N GLY A 49 -5.02 2.22 0.45
CA GLY A 49 -4.43 1.55 1.60
C GLY A 49 -2.91 1.63 1.65
N GLY A 50 -2.24 1.90 0.52
CA GLY A 50 -0.78 1.98 0.44
C GLY A 50 -0.12 0.74 1.05
N LEU A 51 0.86 0.90 1.94
CA LEU A 51 1.55 -0.24 2.57
C LEU A 51 0.67 -1.08 3.50
N LEU A 52 -0.45 -0.58 4.00
CA LEU A 52 -1.43 -1.41 4.73
C LEU A 52 -2.01 -2.49 3.82
N ARG A 53 -2.24 -2.16 2.54
CA ARG A 53 -2.77 -3.10 1.54
C ARG A 53 -1.67 -3.92 0.88
N TYR A 54 -0.62 -3.27 0.43
CA TYR A 54 0.39 -3.88 -0.44
C TYR A 54 1.64 -4.36 0.31
N GLY A 55 1.96 -3.78 1.48
CA GLY A 55 3.13 -4.15 2.27
C GLY A 55 2.82 -5.18 3.36
N ILE A 56 1.89 -4.86 4.25
CA ILE A 56 1.55 -5.75 5.37
C ILE A 56 0.87 -7.02 4.86
N PRO A 57 1.34 -8.23 5.25
CA PRO A 57 0.71 -9.47 4.84
C PRO A 57 -0.73 -9.61 5.36
N ASN A 58 -1.58 -10.30 4.58
CA ASN A 58 -2.99 -10.50 4.93
C ASN A 58 -3.19 -11.25 6.25
N PHE A 59 -2.24 -12.11 6.64
CA PHE A 59 -2.30 -12.82 7.92
C PHE A 59 -2.03 -11.93 9.14
N LYS A 60 -1.45 -10.73 8.97
CA LYS A 60 -1.31 -9.70 10.02
C LYS A 60 -2.45 -8.68 9.97
N LEU A 61 -2.87 -8.28 8.77
CA LEU A 61 -3.93 -7.30 8.56
C LEU A 61 -4.83 -7.74 7.41
N SER A 62 -6.02 -8.21 7.74
CA SER A 62 -7.06 -8.51 6.74
C SER A 62 -7.45 -7.27 5.95
N LYS A 63 -7.47 -7.37 4.62
CA LYS A 63 -7.80 -6.24 3.74
C LYS A 63 -9.25 -5.78 3.88
N ASN A 64 -10.14 -6.65 4.34
CA ASN A 64 -11.54 -6.29 4.64
C ASN A 64 -11.66 -5.16 5.68
N ILE A 65 -10.66 -5.04 6.59
CA ILE A 65 -10.63 -3.93 7.56
C ILE A 65 -10.39 -2.60 6.85
N ILE A 66 -9.52 -2.62 5.84
CA ILE A 66 -9.22 -1.45 5.02
C ILE A 66 -10.45 -1.10 4.18
N ASP A 67 -11.04 -2.09 3.52
CA ASP A 67 -12.20 -1.91 2.64
C ASP A 67 -13.38 -1.32 3.42
N ARG A 68 -13.72 -1.89 4.57
CA ARG A 68 -14.74 -1.34 5.45
C ARG A 68 -14.50 0.13 5.82
N ARG A 69 -13.25 0.51 6.05
CA ARG A 69 -12.91 1.91 6.36
C ARG A 69 -13.07 2.81 5.13
N LEU A 70 -12.71 2.32 3.96
CA LEU A 70 -12.86 3.04 2.70
C LEU A 70 -14.34 3.27 2.38
N ASP A 71 -15.19 2.27 2.57
CA ASP A 71 -16.63 2.38 2.35
C ASP A 71 -17.22 3.53 3.16
N ILE A 72 -16.85 3.64 4.45
CA ILE A 72 -17.27 4.76 5.29
C ILE A 72 -16.79 6.10 4.73
N LEU A 73 -15.54 6.21 4.30
CA LEU A 73 -14.97 7.44 3.75
C LEU A 73 -15.67 7.85 2.44
N ILE A 74 -16.03 6.88 1.61
CA ILE A 74 -16.77 7.12 0.37
C ILE A 74 -18.19 7.58 0.68
N GLU A 75 -18.88 6.94 1.61
CA GLU A 75 -20.21 7.34 2.05
C GLU A 75 -20.21 8.73 2.71
N GLU A 76 -19.13 9.11 3.38
CA GLU A 76 -18.91 10.47 3.91
C GLU A 76 -18.61 11.52 2.81
N GLY A 77 -18.49 11.09 1.53
CA GLY A 77 -18.34 11.94 0.36
C GLY A 77 -16.92 12.21 -0.09
N ILE A 78 -15.93 11.43 0.37
CA ILE A 78 -14.58 11.47 -0.18
C ILE A 78 -14.56 10.72 -1.51
N ARG A 79 -13.97 11.33 -2.55
CA ARG A 79 -13.81 10.73 -3.88
C ARG A 79 -12.43 10.11 -4.01
N PHE A 80 -12.37 8.92 -4.62
CA PHE A 80 -11.11 8.24 -4.92
C PHE A 80 -10.94 8.10 -6.43
N VAL A 81 -9.72 8.38 -6.91
CA VAL A 81 -9.31 8.23 -8.31
C VAL A 81 -8.07 7.35 -8.32
N TYR A 82 -8.24 6.11 -8.73
CA TYR A 82 -7.21 5.08 -8.77
C TYR A 82 -6.49 5.01 -10.13
N ASN A 83 -5.41 4.23 -10.21
CA ASN A 83 -4.60 4.04 -11.41
C ASN A 83 -4.12 5.37 -12.01
N THR A 84 -3.88 6.38 -11.16
CA THR A 84 -3.55 7.73 -11.58
C THR A 84 -2.22 8.15 -10.94
N VAL A 85 -1.19 8.24 -11.78
CA VAL A 85 0.09 8.82 -11.41
C VAL A 85 -0.04 10.34 -11.50
N VAL A 86 0.20 11.02 -10.38
CA VAL A 86 0.25 12.49 -10.32
C VAL A 86 1.71 12.92 -10.25
N GLU A 87 2.15 13.70 -11.22
CA GLU A 87 3.49 14.27 -11.28
C GLU A 87 3.50 15.71 -10.79
N ALA A 88 4.64 16.16 -10.26
CA ALA A 88 4.80 17.54 -9.78
C ALA A 88 4.60 18.59 -10.89
N SER A 89 4.88 18.21 -12.13
CA SER A 89 4.69 19.03 -13.33
C SER A 89 3.25 19.08 -13.85
N SER A 90 2.38 18.18 -13.35
CA SER A 90 1.02 18.00 -13.86
C SER A 90 0.08 17.65 -12.71
N LEU A 91 -0.17 18.62 -11.84
CA LEU A 91 -1.14 18.48 -10.75
C LEU A 91 -2.57 18.51 -11.31
N PRO A 92 -3.51 17.73 -10.72
CA PRO A 92 -4.92 17.81 -11.09
C PRO A 92 -5.47 19.22 -10.91
N GLU A 93 -6.19 19.73 -11.90
CA GLU A 93 -6.75 21.08 -11.86
C GLU A 93 -8.05 21.17 -11.06
N GLY A 94 -8.44 22.40 -10.69
CA GLY A 94 -9.71 22.68 -10.03
C GLY A 94 -9.74 22.44 -8.53
N PHE A 95 -8.59 22.38 -7.87
CA PHE A 95 -8.47 22.29 -6.42
C PHE A 95 -7.88 23.56 -5.80
N ASP A 96 -8.38 23.94 -4.63
CA ASP A 96 -7.87 25.10 -3.86
C ASP A 96 -6.54 24.79 -3.17
N ALA A 97 -6.28 23.50 -2.86
CA ALA A 97 -5.06 23.08 -2.20
C ALA A 97 -4.71 21.60 -2.50
N TYR A 98 -3.46 21.23 -2.24
CA TYR A 98 -2.91 19.90 -2.45
C TYR A 98 -2.23 19.41 -1.19
N VAL A 99 -2.44 18.12 -0.87
CA VAL A 99 -1.72 17.40 0.19
C VAL A 99 -0.90 16.28 -0.45
N LEU A 100 0.41 16.32 -0.30
CA LEU A 100 1.30 15.28 -0.80
C LEU A 100 1.48 14.21 0.29
N ALA A 101 1.02 13.00 0.02
CA ALA A 101 1.08 11.84 0.90
C ALA A 101 1.59 10.59 0.16
N THR A 102 2.60 10.79 -0.70
CA THR A 102 3.10 9.81 -1.67
C THR A 102 3.91 8.67 -1.05
N GLY A 103 4.28 8.80 0.23
CA GLY A 103 5.11 7.82 0.94
C GLY A 103 6.59 7.90 0.53
N THR A 104 7.33 6.85 0.85
CA THR A 104 8.77 6.70 0.53
C THR A 104 8.96 5.46 -0.35
N PRO A 105 8.78 5.57 -1.67
CA PRO A 105 8.82 4.42 -2.58
C PRO A 105 10.22 3.88 -2.82
N GLU A 106 11.27 4.65 -2.57
CA GLU A 106 12.64 4.23 -2.78
C GLU A 106 13.12 3.34 -1.62
N ALA A 107 13.47 2.11 -1.97
CA ALA A 107 13.98 1.14 -1.01
C ALA A 107 15.43 1.44 -0.61
N ARG A 108 15.79 1.16 0.65
CA ARG A 108 17.18 1.02 1.06
C ARG A 108 17.71 -0.29 0.47
N ASP A 109 18.70 -0.19 -0.41
CA ASP A 109 19.21 -1.33 -1.15
C ASP A 109 20.70 -1.52 -0.92
N LEU A 110 21.17 -2.75 -1.03
CA LEU A 110 22.58 -3.15 -0.91
C LEU A 110 23.32 -2.97 -2.24
N LYS A 111 23.21 -1.79 -2.87
CA LYS A 111 23.69 -1.51 -4.23
C LYS A 111 25.17 -1.84 -4.49
N ASN A 112 26.00 -1.83 -3.45
CA ASN A 112 27.46 -2.04 -3.54
C ASN A 112 27.90 -3.44 -3.08
N VAL A 113 26.97 -4.37 -2.86
CA VAL A 113 27.28 -5.74 -2.45
C VAL A 113 27.37 -6.61 -3.69
N PRO A 114 28.51 -7.30 -3.91
CA PRO A 114 28.65 -8.25 -5.02
C PRO A 114 27.54 -9.30 -4.99
N GLY A 115 26.90 -9.56 -6.12
CA GLY A 115 25.80 -10.51 -6.25
C GLY A 115 24.40 -9.90 -6.06
N ARG A 116 24.29 -8.58 -5.80
CA ARG A 116 22.97 -7.92 -5.72
C ARG A 116 22.13 -8.08 -7.01
N GLU A 117 22.80 -8.19 -8.13
CA GLU A 117 22.23 -8.35 -9.48
C GLU A 117 21.80 -9.79 -9.79
N LEU A 118 22.10 -10.76 -8.93
CA LEU A 118 21.80 -12.16 -9.19
C LEU A 118 20.30 -12.46 -9.19
N LYS A 119 19.90 -13.42 -10.01
CA LYS A 119 18.54 -13.93 -10.03
C LYS A 119 18.13 -14.46 -8.65
N GLY A 120 16.96 -14.03 -8.18
CA GLY A 120 16.42 -14.45 -6.89
C GLY A 120 16.76 -13.52 -5.73
N VAL A 121 17.53 -12.45 -5.97
CA VAL A 121 17.73 -11.37 -4.99
C VAL A 121 16.67 -10.32 -5.20
N HIS A 122 15.72 -10.23 -4.26
CA HIS A 122 14.55 -9.39 -4.35
C HIS A 122 14.47 -8.40 -3.18
N LEU A 123 13.87 -7.24 -3.43
CA LEU A 123 13.46 -6.36 -2.35
C LEU A 123 12.23 -6.95 -1.64
N ALA A 124 12.15 -6.77 -0.32
CA ALA A 124 11.06 -7.31 0.49
C ALA A 124 9.68 -6.94 -0.04
N LEU A 125 9.49 -5.68 -0.45
CA LEU A 125 8.19 -5.22 -0.98
C LEU A 125 7.83 -5.81 -2.33
N GLU A 126 8.78 -6.31 -3.12
CA GLU A 126 8.47 -7.04 -4.35
C GLU A 126 7.74 -8.35 -4.02
N LEU A 127 8.25 -9.12 -3.05
CA LEU A 127 7.61 -10.34 -2.57
C LEU A 127 6.25 -10.05 -1.92
N LEU A 128 6.21 -9.11 -0.97
CA LEU A 128 5.04 -8.84 -0.15
C LEU A 128 3.89 -8.24 -0.97
N SER A 129 4.19 -7.25 -1.82
CA SER A 129 3.17 -6.61 -2.65
C SER A 129 2.60 -7.57 -3.69
N GLN A 130 3.45 -8.37 -4.31
CA GLN A 130 3.00 -9.35 -5.27
C GLN A 130 2.15 -10.44 -4.60
N GLN A 131 2.55 -10.92 -3.40
CA GLN A 131 1.77 -11.89 -2.66
C GLN A 131 0.40 -11.35 -2.25
N ASN A 132 0.33 -10.11 -1.79
CA ASN A 132 -0.95 -9.48 -1.44
C ASN A 132 -1.86 -9.33 -2.67
N ARG A 133 -1.33 -8.93 -3.83
CA ARG A 133 -2.09 -8.87 -5.09
C ARG A 133 -2.60 -10.25 -5.53
N VAL A 134 -1.78 -11.29 -5.41
CA VAL A 134 -2.22 -12.66 -5.72
C VAL A 134 -3.36 -13.10 -4.81
N LEU A 135 -3.29 -12.78 -3.52
CA LEU A 135 -4.41 -13.05 -2.59
C LEU A 135 -5.68 -12.25 -2.91
N SER A 136 -5.54 -11.15 -3.64
CA SER A 136 -6.65 -10.33 -4.16
C SER A 136 -7.08 -10.72 -5.58
N GLY A 137 -6.56 -11.83 -6.13
CA GLY A 137 -6.98 -12.37 -7.42
C GLY A 137 -6.08 -12.00 -8.61
N ALA A 138 -4.96 -11.29 -8.40
CA ALA A 138 -4.03 -11.01 -9.49
C ALA A 138 -3.28 -12.27 -9.91
N GLU A 139 -3.13 -12.44 -11.22
CA GLU A 139 -2.36 -13.52 -11.82
C GLU A 139 -1.00 -13.02 -12.31
N TYR A 140 0.00 -13.85 -12.17
CA TYR A 140 1.37 -13.60 -12.65
C TYR A 140 1.85 -14.82 -13.43
N SER A 141 2.57 -14.60 -14.49
CA SER A 141 3.25 -15.67 -15.19
C SER A 141 4.32 -16.31 -14.28
N LYS A 142 4.74 -17.52 -14.63
CA LYS A 142 5.73 -18.26 -13.83
C LYS A 142 7.06 -17.52 -13.70
N ASP A 143 7.43 -16.75 -14.72
CA ASP A 143 8.69 -16.01 -14.77
C ASP A 143 8.63 -14.69 -14.00
N GLU A 144 7.46 -14.08 -13.89
CA GLU A 144 7.23 -12.85 -13.14
C GLU A 144 6.95 -13.11 -11.65
N ARG A 145 6.55 -14.32 -11.31
CA ARG A 145 6.14 -14.66 -9.95
C ARG A 145 7.32 -14.78 -9.00
N VAL A 146 7.45 -13.85 -8.07
CA VAL A 146 8.35 -13.97 -6.92
C VAL A 146 7.76 -14.98 -5.95
N THR A 147 8.41 -16.15 -5.80
CA THR A 147 7.92 -17.21 -4.94
C THR A 147 9.05 -17.92 -4.20
N CYS A 148 8.77 -18.21 -2.94
CA CYS A 148 9.64 -18.97 -2.04
C CYS A 148 9.35 -20.49 -2.09
N LYS A 149 8.32 -20.93 -2.84
CA LYS A 149 7.88 -22.32 -2.86
C LYS A 149 9.03 -23.26 -3.25
N GLY A 150 9.32 -24.21 -2.35
CA GLY A 150 10.34 -25.22 -2.54
C GLY A 150 11.79 -24.70 -2.58
N LYS A 151 12.04 -23.46 -2.11
CA LYS A 151 13.37 -22.83 -2.08
C LYS A 151 13.91 -22.72 -0.65
N ASP A 152 15.21 -22.63 -0.53
CA ASP A 152 15.88 -22.15 0.66
C ASP A 152 15.94 -20.61 0.57
N VAL A 153 15.47 -19.93 1.61
CA VAL A 153 15.26 -18.48 1.62
C VAL A 153 16.18 -17.84 2.65
N LEU A 154 16.91 -16.81 2.23
CA LEU A 154 17.68 -15.95 3.11
C LEU A 154 16.96 -14.59 3.21
N VAL A 155 16.65 -14.15 4.43
CA VAL A 155 16.10 -12.82 4.71
C VAL A 155 17.19 -11.98 5.36
N ILE A 156 17.53 -10.86 4.73
CA ILE A 156 18.51 -9.90 5.24
C ILE A 156 17.75 -8.74 5.88
N GLY A 157 17.88 -8.61 7.19
CA GLY A 157 17.23 -7.60 8.02
C GLY A 157 16.31 -8.19 9.09
N GLY A 158 16.40 -7.66 10.32
CA GLY A 158 15.72 -8.16 11.53
C GLY A 158 14.39 -7.47 11.87
N GLY A 159 13.98 -6.43 11.13
CA GLY A 159 12.79 -5.65 11.43
C GLY A 159 11.46 -6.34 11.05
N ASP A 160 10.35 -5.62 11.27
CA ASP A 160 8.98 -6.12 10.98
C ASP A 160 8.82 -6.58 9.54
N THR A 161 9.42 -5.88 8.57
CA THR A 161 9.37 -6.28 7.16
C THR A 161 10.07 -7.62 6.92
N GLY A 162 11.19 -7.88 7.61
CA GLY A 162 11.86 -9.19 7.58
C GLY A 162 10.97 -10.30 8.13
N SER A 163 10.33 -10.07 9.28
CA SER A 163 9.35 -10.99 9.87
C SER A 163 8.18 -11.28 8.93
N ASP A 164 7.72 -10.28 8.18
CA ASP A 164 6.65 -10.41 7.18
C ASP A 164 7.09 -11.29 6.01
N CYS A 165 8.34 -11.14 5.56
CA CYS A 165 8.93 -11.99 4.52
C CYS A 165 9.05 -13.44 4.99
N ILE A 166 9.50 -13.68 6.23
CA ILE A 166 9.60 -15.03 6.81
C ILE A 166 8.22 -15.69 6.85
N GLY A 167 7.23 -14.99 7.43
CA GLY A 167 5.87 -15.50 7.53
C GLY A 167 5.24 -15.78 6.16
N THR A 168 5.57 -14.97 5.15
CA THR A 168 5.14 -15.17 3.76
C THR A 168 5.83 -16.37 3.12
N ALA A 169 7.16 -16.50 3.29
CA ALA A 169 7.94 -17.61 2.74
C ALA A 169 7.44 -18.97 3.24
N HIS A 170 7.19 -19.09 4.56
CA HIS A 170 6.61 -20.32 5.13
C HIS A 170 5.23 -20.64 4.52
N ARG A 171 4.35 -19.66 4.36
CA ARG A 171 3.02 -19.86 3.78
C ARG A 171 3.05 -20.19 2.29
N GLN A 172 4.11 -19.77 1.60
CA GLN A 172 4.37 -20.19 0.22
C GLN A 172 4.97 -21.60 0.11
N GLY A 173 5.38 -22.22 1.22
CA GLY A 173 5.96 -23.58 1.24
C GLY A 173 7.44 -23.60 0.86
N CYS A 174 8.25 -22.72 1.43
CA CYS A 174 9.72 -22.78 1.32
C CYS A 174 10.27 -24.05 1.99
N LYS A 175 11.47 -24.46 1.64
CA LYS A 175 12.19 -25.58 2.30
C LYS A 175 12.78 -25.13 3.63
N SER A 176 13.43 -23.98 3.63
CA SER A 176 14.02 -23.37 4.82
C SER A 176 13.96 -21.85 4.73
N VAL A 177 14.01 -21.18 5.89
CA VAL A 177 14.22 -19.74 6.00
C VAL A 177 15.32 -19.48 7.01
N THR A 178 16.29 -18.70 6.60
CA THR A 178 17.35 -18.17 7.48
C THR A 178 17.24 -16.65 7.48
N GLN A 179 17.30 -16.03 8.67
CA GLN A 179 17.34 -14.57 8.82
C GLN A 179 18.73 -14.17 9.36
N ILE A 180 19.25 -13.09 8.81
CA ILE A 180 20.47 -12.44 9.30
C ILE A 180 20.21 -10.95 9.49
N GLU A 181 20.87 -10.36 10.47
CA GLU A 181 20.79 -8.93 10.80
C GLU A 181 22.19 -8.31 10.79
#